data_60411f54ebe72c698a575a4f83be83da
#
_entry.id   60411f54ebe72c698a575a4f83be83da
#
_cell.length_a   1.000
_cell.length_b   1.000
_cell.length_c   1.000
_cell.angle_alpha   90.00
_cell.angle_beta   90.00
_cell.angle_gamma   90.00
#
_symmetry.space_group_name_H-M   'P 1'
#
loop_
_entity.id
_entity.type
_entity.pdbx_description
1 polymer ?
#
loop_
_entity_poly.entity_id
_entity_poly.type
_entity_poly.pdbx_seq_one_letter_code
_entity_poly.pdbx_strand_id
1 'polypeptide(L)'
;MKISIIVPCFNEKQTIREILDRVNDSSIWRDHEKEIIIVDDASQDGTTDILKNELNAQYQCLLFHDKNLGKGAALKTGIKAATGEVILIQDADLEYHPKEYPKLLKPIEDDMADVVYGSRFAGGETHGVVYFWHMLGN
;
A
#
# COMPACT_ATOMS: atom_id res chain seq x y z
N MET A 1 -0.81 -13.60 -10.30
CA MET A 1 -0.80 -13.73 -8.82
C MET A 1 -1.66 -12.66 -8.18
N LYS A 2 -2.07 -12.85 -6.94
CA LYS A 2 -2.80 -11.85 -6.16
C LYS A 2 -1.83 -10.96 -5.40
N ILE A 3 -2.01 -9.62 -5.52
CA ILE A 3 -1.17 -8.64 -4.84
C ILE A 3 -2.01 -7.86 -3.84
N SER A 4 -1.58 -7.84 -2.58
CA SER A 4 -2.16 -7.02 -1.53
C SER A 4 -1.35 -5.73 -1.37
N ILE A 5 -1.96 -4.58 -1.65
CA ILE A 5 -1.35 -3.29 -1.35
C ILE A 5 -1.89 -2.79 -0.02
N ILE A 6 -0.99 -2.57 0.93
CA ILE A 6 -1.32 -2.01 2.25
C ILE A 6 -1.01 -0.52 2.23
N VAL A 7 -2.04 0.28 2.53
CA VAL A 7 -1.94 1.74 2.62
C VAL A 7 -2.18 2.16 4.07
N PRO A 8 -1.12 2.26 4.89
CA PRO A 8 -1.25 2.85 6.22
C PRO A 8 -1.44 4.36 6.07
N CYS A 9 -2.38 4.94 6.80
CA CYS A 9 -2.59 6.39 6.81
C CYS A 9 -2.82 6.93 8.22
N PHE A 10 -2.32 8.13 8.44
CA PHE A 10 -2.56 8.93 9.64
C PHE A 10 -2.47 10.41 9.27
N ASN A 11 -3.61 11.11 9.38
CA ASN A 11 -3.71 12.54 9.04
C ASN A 11 -3.25 12.86 7.60
N GLU A 12 -3.82 12.16 6.62
CA GLU A 12 -3.50 12.28 5.19
C GLU A 12 -4.72 12.80 4.38
N LYS A 13 -5.49 13.69 4.97
CA LYS A 13 -6.70 14.26 4.36
C LYS A 13 -6.48 14.83 2.96
N GLN A 14 -5.34 15.49 2.74
CA GLN A 14 -5.04 16.16 1.47
C GLN A 14 -4.60 15.20 0.37
N THR A 15 -4.05 14.05 0.72
CA THR A 15 -3.37 13.13 -0.20
C THR A 15 -4.09 11.80 -0.40
N ILE A 16 -4.92 11.39 0.55
CA ILE A 16 -5.51 10.04 0.58
C ILE A 16 -6.32 9.71 -0.69
N ARG A 17 -7.13 10.63 -1.20
CA ARG A 17 -7.90 10.39 -2.43
C ARG A 17 -6.98 10.16 -3.61
N GLU A 18 -6.01 11.05 -3.80
CA GLU A 18 -5.10 11.00 -4.93
C GLU A 18 -4.22 9.75 -4.92
N ILE A 19 -3.66 9.36 -3.76
CA ILE A 19 -2.84 8.15 -3.71
C ILE A 19 -3.65 6.89 -4.00
N LEU A 20 -4.88 6.82 -3.50
CA LEU A 20 -5.75 5.67 -3.77
C LEU A 20 -6.16 5.60 -5.25
N ASP A 21 -6.42 6.73 -5.91
CA ASP A 21 -6.67 6.77 -7.34
C ASP A 21 -5.44 6.28 -8.11
N ARG A 22 -4.23 6.76 -7.79
CA ARG A 22 -2.98 6.31 -8.42
C ARG A 22 -2.72 4.81 -8.22
N VAL A 23 -2.99 4.29 -7.02
CA VAL A 23 -2.89 2.84 -6.73
C VAL A 23 -3.88 2.06 -7.57
N ASN A 24 -5.12 2.54 -7.65
CA ASN A 24 -6.19 1.87 -8.38
C ASN A 24 -5.93 1.84 -9.89
N ASP A 25 -5.30 2.89 -10.42
CA ASP A 25 -4.97 3.04 -11.84
C ASP A 25 -3.62 2.42 -12.23
N SER A 26 -2.94 1.75 -11.31
CA SER A 26 -1.64 1.14 -11.59
C SER A 26 -1.73 0.09 -12.70
N SER A 27 -0.72 0.10 -13.58
CA SER A 27 -0.63 -0.84 -14.72
C SER A 27 -0.50 -2.30 -14.31
N ILE A 28 -0.05 -2.58 -13.08
CA ILE A 28 0.09 -3.95 -12.59
C ILE A 28 -1.23 -4.73 -12.55
N TRP A 29 -2.36 -4.02 -12.46
CA TRP A 29 -3.68 -4.66 -12.42
C TRP A 29 -4.15 -5.27 -13.74
N ARG A 30 -3.36 -5.14 -14.81
CA ARG A 30 -3.62 -5.84 -16.08
C ARG A 30 -3.29 -7.33 -15.98
N ASP A 31 -2.28 -7.66 -15.17
CA ASP A 31 -1.70 -9.00 -15.10
C ASP A 31 -1.87 -9.65 -13.71
N HIS A 32 -2.35 -8.89 -12.72
CA HIS A 32 -2.46 -9.33 -11.34
C HIS A 32 -3.84 -9.07 -10.74
N GLU A 33 -4.25 -9.95 -9.83
CA GLU A 33 -5.45 -9.76 -9.02
C GLU A 33 -5.21 -8.72 -7.93
N LYS A 34 -6.14 -7.80 -7.82
CA LYS A 34 -6.04 -6.62 -6.95
C LYS A 34 -6.65 -6.83 -5.57
N GLU A 35 -5.90 -6.53 -4.52
CA GLU A 35 -6.40 -6.34 -3.17
C GLU A 35 -5.79 -5.08 -2.58
N ILE A 36 -6.63 -4.12 -2.16
CA ILE A 36 -6.18 -2.87 -1.53
C ILE A 36 -6.72 -2.85 -0.10
N ILE A 37 -5.81 -2.73 0.87
CA ILE A 37 -6.09 -2.73 2.30
C ILE A 37 -5.67 -1.38 2.85
N ILE A 38 -6.62 -0.59 3.33
CA ILE A 38 -6.36 0.72 3.90
C ILE A 38 -6.49 0.63 5.42
N VAL A 39 -5.47 1.08 6.13
CA VAL A 39 -5.46 1.06 7.60
C VAL A 39 -5.32 2.48 8.11
N ASP A 40 -6.40 3.02 8.66
CA ASP A 40 -6.43 4.33 9.31
C ASP A 40 -6.05 4.22 10.78
N ASP A 41 -4.93 4.84 11.14
CA ASP A 41 -4.36 4.79 12.48
C ASP A 41 -4.94 5.91 13.39
N ALA A 42 -6.26 6.00 13.44
CA ALA A 42 -7.02 6.98 14.22
C ALA A 42 -6.74 8.43 13.82
N SER A 43 -6.87 8.75 12.54
CA SER A 43 -6.74 10.12 12.02
C SER A 43 -7.73 11.09 12.66
N GLN A 44 -7.30 12.34 12.86
CA GLN A 44 -8.08 13.41 13.50
C GLN A 44 -8.32 14.62 12.59
N ASP A 45 -7.78 14.60 11.36
CA ASP A 45 -7.86 15.71 10.41
C ASP A 45 -9.05 15.63 9.42
N GLY A 46 -9.85 14.56 9.49
CA GLY A 46 -10.94 14.27 8.55
C GLY A 46 -10.64 13.11 7.59
N THR A 47 -9.45 12.52 7.62
CA THR A 47 -9.12 11.33 6.80
C THR A 47 -10.08 10.18 7.05
N THR A 48 -10.39 9.89 8.32
CA THR A 48 -11.34 8.82 8.71
C THR A 48 -12.71 9.02 8.07
N ASP A 49 -13.23 10.26 8.08
CA ASP A 49 -14.54 10.58 7.51
C ASP A 49 -14.53 10.40 5.97
N ILE A 50 -13.45 10.78 5.30
CA ILE A 50 -13.29 10.56 3.86
C ILE A 50 -13.36 9.06 3.55
N LEU A 51 -12.62 8.24 4.29
CA LEU A 51 -12.61 6.80 4.09
C LEU A 51 -13.98 6.17 4.34
N LYS A 52 -14.65 6.54 5.43
CA LYS A 52 -15.95 5.96 5.82
C LYS A 52 -17.11 6.42 4.95
N ASN A 53 -17.12 7.68 4.51
CA ASN A 53 -18.29 8.30 3.90
C ASN A 53 -18.16 8.49 2.39
N GLU A 54 -16.95 8.67 1.87
CA GLU A 54 -16.74 8.92 0.44
C GLU A 54 -16.17 7.70 -0.29
N LEU A 55 -15.27 6.97 0.33
CA LEU A 55 -14.49 5.91 -0.33
C LEU A 55 -14.90 4.48 0.05
N ASN A 56 -15.79 4.32 1.01
CA ASN A 56 -16.20 3.01 1.52
C ASN A 56 -16.81 2.07 0.46
N ALA A 57 -17.48 2.63 -0.55
CA ALA A 57 -18.06 1.83 -1.62
C ALA A 57 -17.02 1.32 -2.64
N GLN A 58 -15.84 1.95 -2.69
CA GLN A 58 -14.78 1.62 -3.65
C GLN A 58 -13.78 0.60 -3.12
N TYR A 59 -13.63 0.51 -1.79
CA TYR A 59 -12.63 -0.32 -1.14
C TYR A 59 -13.27 -1.28 -0.14
N GLN A 60 -13.03 -2.56 -0.33
CA GLN A 60 -13.65 -3.62 0.49
C GLN A 60 -12.94 -3.83 1.84
N CYS A 61 -11.68 -3.41 1.95
CA CYS A 61 -10.89 -3.59 3.16
C CYS A 61 -10.42 -2.27 3.73
N LEU A 62 -11.28 -1.67 4.55
CA LEU A 62 -11.00 -0.47 5.34
C LEU A 62 -10.92 -0.87 6.81
N LEU A 63 -9.77 -0.66 7.44
CA LEU A 63 -9.51 -0.99 8.84
C LEU A 63 -9.21 0.29 9.62
N PHE A 64 -9.77 0.40 10.81
CA PHE A 64 -9.66 1.59 11.64
C PHE A 64 -9.17 1.22 13.04
N HIS A 65 -8.09 1.87 13.50
CA HIS A 65 -7.67 1.77 14.88
C HIS A 65 -8.48 2.73 15.78
N ASP A 66 -8.73 2.33 17.02
CA ASP A 66 -9.44 3.18 18.00
C ASP A 66 -8.57 4.32 18.52
N LYS A 67 -7.25 4.14 18.47
CA LYS A 67 -6.24 5.13 18.86
C LYS A 67 -5.03 5.03 17.97
N ASN A 68 -4.22 6.09 17.91
CA ASN A 68 -2.94 6.06 17.21
C ASN A 68 -1.99 5.06 17.87
N LEU A 69 -1.57 4.06 17.10
CA LEU A 69 -0.66 2.99 17.52
C LEU A 69 0.68 3.04 16.78
N GLY A 70 0.79 3.93 15.78
CA GLY A 70 1.97 4.09 14.94
C GLY A 70 1.93 3.29 13.64
N LYS A 71 2.78 3.68 12.69
CA LYS A 71 2.87 3.09 11.35
C LYS A 71 3.12 1.58 11.39
N GLY A 72 4.02 1.13 12.26
CA GLY A 72 4.33 -0.30 12.40
C GLY A 72 3.12 -1.14 12.80
N ALA A 73 2.28 -0.61 13.70
CA ALA A 73 1.04 -1.28 14.10
C ALA A 73 0.02 -1.31 12.95
N ALA A 74 -0.10 -0.21 12.20
CA ALA A 74 -0.96 -0.15 11.03
C ALA A 74 -0.54 -1.16 9.95
N LEU A 75 0.77 -1.27 9.68
CA LEU A 75 1.32 -2.28 8.77
C LEU A 75 1.01 -3.70 9.24
N LYS A 76 1.23 -3.98 10.54
CA LYS A 76 0.92 -5.29 11.12
C LYS A 76 -0.56 -5.65 10.98
N THR A 77 -1.44 -4.69 11.20
CA THR A 77 -2.89 -4.86 11.00
C THR A 77 -3.21 -5.18 9.53
N GLY A 78 -2.64 -4.44 8.60
CA GLY A 78 -2.82 -4.67 7.17
C GLY A 78 -2.27 -6.02 6.70
N ILE A 79 -1.07 -6.40 7.16
CA ILE A 79 -0.45 -7.69 6.82
C ILE A 79 -1.31 -8.86 7.29
N LYS A 80 -1.90 -8.77 8.48
CA LYS A 80 -2.80 -9.82 8.98
C LYS A 80 -4.09 -9.98 8.17
N ALA A 81 -4.55 -8.91 7.53
CA ALA A 81 -5.75 -8.92 6.69
C ALA A 81 -5.45 -9.30 5.24
N ALA A 82 -4.19 -9.21 4.81
CA ALA A 82 -3.77 -9.50 3.45
C ALA A 82 -3.95 -10.99 3.09
N THR A 83 -4.45 -11.23 1.89
CA THR A 83 -4.64 -12.59 1.34
C THR A 83 -3.85 -12.81 0.05
N GLY A 84 -3.13 -11.80 -0.43
CA GLY A 84 -2.29 -11.88 -1.63
C GLY A 84 -1.01 -12.68 -1.40
N GLU A 85 -0.50 -13.25 -2.48
CA GLU A 85 0.78 -13.95 -2.51
C GLU A 85 1.96 -12.98 -2.31
N VAL A 86 1.73 -11.72 -2.70
CA VAL A 86 2.71 -10.65 -2.60
C VAL A 86 2.08 -9.47 -1.86
N ILE A 87 2.82 -8.91 -0.90
CA ILE A 87 2.42 -7.71 -0.15
C ILE A 87 3.28 -6.53 -0.59
N LEU A 88 2.64 -5.43 -0.96
CA LEU A 88 3.27 -4.17 -1.27
C LEU A 88 2.79 -3.10 -0.29
N ILE A 89 3.70 -2.28 0.21
CA ILE A 89 3.37 -1.17 1.12
C ILE A 89 3.42 0.13 0.34
N GLN A 90 2.36 0.92 0.42
CA GLN A 90 2.23 2.24 -0.19
C GLN A 90 1.96 3.30 0.88
N ASP A 91 2.89 4.22 1.06
CA ASP A 91 2.65 5.39 1.92
C ASP A 91 1.63 6.34 1.31
N ALA A 92 0.83 6.98 2.15
CA ALA A 92 -0.29 7.82 1.71
C ALA A 92 0.08 9.28 1.41
N ASP A 93 1.37 9.64 1.48
CA ASP A 93 1.89 11.01 1.41
C ASP A 93 2.30 11.49 0.02
N LEU A 94 2.08 10.71 -1.04
CA LEU A 94 2.45 10.97 -2.44
C LEU A 94 3.96 10.97 -2.73
N GLU A 95 4.84 10.68 -1.78
CA GLU A 95 6.29 10.62 -2.02
C GLU A 95 6.67 9.51 -3.01
N TYR A 96 5.92 8.39 -2.99
CA TYR A 96 6.18 7.22 -3.82
C TYR A 96 5.06 7.01 -4.82
N HIS A 97 5.43 6.86 -6.10
CA HIS A 97 4.44 6.75 -7.16
C HIS A 97 4.18 5.28 -7.54
N PRO A 98 2.91 4.83 -7.62
CA PRO A 98 2.55 3.47 -8.02
C PRO A 98 3.04 3.02 -9.39
N LYS A 99 3.47 3.93 -10.27
CA LYS A 99 4.14 3.58 -11.55
C LYS A 99 5.44 2.81 -11.37
N GLU A 100 6.03 2.84 -10.18
CA GLU A 100 7.26 2.10 -9.86
C GLU A 100 7.00 0.63 -9.49
N TYR A 101 5.76 0.23 -9.24
CA TYR A 101 5.41 -1.13 -8.85
C TYR A 101 5.93 -2.21 -9.80
N PRO A 102 5.87 -2.06 -11.15
CA PRO A 102 6.42 -3.09 -12.04
C PRO A 102 7.90 -3.37 -11.81
N LYS A 103 8.69 -2.34 -11.49
CA LYS A 103 10.12 -2.52 -11.20
C LYS A 103 10.37 -3.27 -9.91
N LEU A 104 9.49 -3.07 -8.91
CA LEU A 104 9.58 -3.74 -7.60
C LEU A 104 9.11 -5.20 -7.70
N LEU A 105 8.08 -5.46 -8.52
CA LEU A 105 7.51 -6.79 -8.69
C LEU A 105 8.43 -7.71 -9.50
N LYS A 106 9.10 -7.18 -10.50
CA LYS A 106 9.87 -8.00 -11.46
C LYS A 106 10.88 -8.95 -10.81
N PRO A 107 11.70 -8.58 -9.82
CA PRO A 107 12.61 -9.54 -9.18
C PRO A 107 11.89 -10.69 -8.48
N ILE A 108 10.67 -10.47 -8.00
CA ILE A 108 9.85 -11.50 -7.37
C ILE A 108 9.21 -12.40 -8.43
N GLU A 109 8.67 -11.82 -9.50
CA GLU A 109 8.10 -12.56 -10.62
C GLU A 109 9.13 -13.47 -11.32
N ASP A 110 10.39 -13.01 -11.34
CA ASP A 110 11.51 -13.76 -11.93
C ASP A 110 12.14 -14.77 -10.94
N ASP A 111 11.55 -15.00 -9.76
CA ASP A 111 12.06 -15.88 -8.69
C ASP A 111 13.49 -15.52 -8.23
N MET A 112 13.88 -14.26 -8.38
CA MET A 112 15.22 -13.77 -8.00
C MET A 112 15.28 -13.19 -6.58
N ALA A 113 14.13 -12.83 -5.99
CA ALA A 113 14.07 -12.25 -4.67
C ALA A 113 12.74 -12.57 -3.98
N ASP A 114 12.79 -12.79 -2.67
CA ASP A 114 11.62 -12.91 -1.80
C ASP A 114 11.21 -11.55 -1.21
N VAL A 115 12.14 -10.60 -1.15
CA VAL A 115 11.95 -9.25 -0.62
C VAL A 115 12.66 -8.24 -1.51
N VAL A 116 11.98 -7.15 -1.85
CA VAL A 116 12.53 -6.06 -2.67
C VAL A 116 12.36 -4.73 -1.93
N TYR A 117 13.42 -3.95 -1.87
CA TYR A 117 13.41 -2.59 -1.33
C TYR A 117 13.71 -1.59 -2.45
N GLY A 118 12.83 -0.60 -2.62
CA GLY A 118 13.13 0.57 -3.44
C GLY A 118 14.11 1.48 -2.70
N SER A 119 15.19 1.91 -3.35
CA SER A 119 16.18 2.81 -2.77
C SER A 119 16.06 4.22 -3.33
N ARG A 120 16.08 5.23 -2.45
CA ARG A 120 16.13 6.65 -2.86
C ARG A 120 17.44 7.03 -3.57
N PHE A 121 18.49 6.24 -3.38
CA PHE A 121 19.85 6.56 -3.82
C PHE A 121 20.31 5.72 -5.02
N ALA A 122 19.51 4.79 -5.49
CA ALA A 122 19.87 3.97 -6.65
C ALA A 122 19.47 4.68 -7.95
N GLY A 123 20.45 5.24 -8.67
CA GLY A 123 20.25 5.70 -10.05
C GLY A 123 20.00 7.18 -10.28
N GLY A 124 20.37 8.08 -9.37
CA GLY A 124 20.39 9.53 -9.64
C GLY A 124 19.03 10.23 -9.72
N GLU A 125 17.93 9.52 -9.58
CA GLU A 125 16.61 10.08 -9.36
C GLU A 125 16.19 9.81 -7.92
N THR A 126 15.45 10.74 -7.31
CA THR A 126 14.93 10.60 -5.95
C THR A 126 13.81 9.55 -5.92
N HIS A 127 14.17 8.29 -5.69
CA HIS A 127 13.21 7.20 -5.53
C HIS A 127 12.99 6.91 -4.05
N GLY A 128 11.73 6.81 -3.68
CA GLY A 128 11.36 6.44 -2.32
C GLY A 128 11.58 4.95 -2.02
N VAL A 129 11.68 4.62 -0.75
CA VAL A 129 11.73 3.24 -0.29
C VAL A 129 10.31 2.69 -0.23
N VAL A 130 10.03 1.68 -1.03
CA VAL A 130 8.81 0.88 -0.93
C VAL A 130 9.20 -0.49 -0.41
N TYR A 131 8.56 -0.93 0.67
CA TYR A 131 8.81 -2.25 1.26
C TYR A 131 7.94 -3.29 0.57
N PHE A 132 8.55 -4.40 0.19
CA PHE A 132 7.89 -5.49 -0.48
C PHE A 132 8.13 -6.80 0.27
N TRP A 133 7.07 -7.57 0.56
CA TRP A 133 7.13 -8.84 1.25
C TRP A 133 6.44 -9.91 0.41
N HIS A 134 7.17 -10.98 0.12
CA HIS A 134 6.60 -12.20 -0.42
C HIS A 134 6.18 -13.12 0.73
N MET A 135 4.91 -13.44 0.82
CA MET A 135 4.46 -14.47 1.74
C MET A 135 4.59 -15.82 1.05
N LEU A 136 5.55 -16.63 1.51
CA LEU A 136 5.60 -18.04 1.16
C LEU A 136 4.34 -18.69 1.75
N GLY A 137 3.37 -18.99 0.90
CA GLY A 137 2.22 -19.81 1.27
C GLY A 137 2.68 -21.23 1.59
N ASN A 138 2.44 -21.65 2.78
CA ASN A 138 2.41 -23.08 3.11
C ASN A 138 1.04 -23.62 2.79
#